data_480d686011b1092a006143ee3f6c142b
#
_entry.id   480d686011b1092a006143ee3f6c142b
#
_cell.length_a   1.000
_cell.length_b   1.000
_cell.length_c   1.000
_cell.angle_alpha   90.00
_cell.angle_beta   90.00
_cell.angle_gamma   90.00
#
_symmetry.space_group_name_H-M   'P 1'
#
loop_
_entity.id
_entity.type
_entity.pdbx_description
1 polymer ?
#
loop_
_entity_poly.entity_id
_entity_poly.type
_entity_poly.pdbx_seq_one_letter_code
_entity_poly.pdbx_strand_id
1 'polypeptide(L)'
;MLVIGTALTPASAGEPEEYLRGYVDSLLDSRYPGLGLRSQVVSADGTVTLTSRTCLGPSQKRDVGYLLTATGRVNDIKWDLSTDCDKSSDASKPDTGDSERKDTLPPDIYALPEQELFAPLLADPRQPRFSVSYLHYRSPASEFAAASVAFGEYFGLASGFFGNSGSSQVGIQGGVFALFNLDAESSDLINADYWIGLPVSYRRGPWSYLLRFYHQSSHLGDEFILGSPGINRVNLSYEDMEFLASYEWERWRLYGGGGYILNSEPDLAPKHLQGGVEYIKTHAAGRLSLIAAADVQASEELDWRRSRSYQVGFELRSGSPRRARLMLEHFRGHSPNGQFYREPLRYTGLGLYFGF
;
A
#
# COMPACT_ATOMS: atom_id res chain seq x y z
N MET A 1 -39.56 21.72 -37.43
CA MET A 1 -38.49 20.79 -37.73
C MET A 1 -37.20 21.62 -37.80
N LEU A 2 -36.54 21.77 -36.69
CA LEU A 2 -35.28 22.52 -36.57
C LEU A 2 -34.33 21.67 -35.72
N VAL A 3 -33.35 21.09 -36.34
CA VAL A 3 -32.27 20.28 -35.70
C VAL A 3 -31.17 21.28 -35.36
N ILE A 4 -30.94 21.53 -34.08
CA ILE A 4 -29.76 22.24 -33.61
C ILE A 4 -28.76 21.19 -33.13
N GLY A 5 -27.81 20.89 -34.03
CA GLY A 5 -26.62 20.13 -33.67
C GLY A 5 -25.64 21.04 -32.94
N THR A 6 -25.47 20.85 -31.64
CA THR A 6 -24.34 21.41 -30.90
C THR A 6 -23.17 20.46 -30.94
N ALA A 7 -22.17 20.81 -31.73
CA ALA A 7 -20.87 20.16 -31.72
C ALA A 7 -20.20 20.45 -30.35
N LEU A 8 -20.00 19.43 -29.54
CA LEU A 8 -19.14 19.49 -28.36
C LEU A 8 -17.69 19.46 -28.84
N THR A 9 -17.05 20.61 -28.84
CA THR A 9 -15.59 20.70 -28.92
C THR A 9 -14.99 20.15 -27.63
N PRO A 10 -13.95 19.31 -27.69
CA PRO A 10 -13.22 18.92 -26.49
C PRO A 10 -12.36 20.10 -26.05
N ALA A 11 -12.70 20.73 -24.93
CA ALA A 11 -11.85 21.70 -24.28
C ALA A 11 -10.73 20.95 -23.53
N SER A 12 -9.56 20.83 -24.14
CA SER A 12 -8.31 20.64 -23.40
C SER A 12 -7.85 22.01 -22.90
N ALA A 13 -8.44 22.50 -21.84
CA ALA A 13 -7.90 23.62 -21.10
C ALA A 13 -6.81 23.04 -20.19
N GLY A 14 -5.53 23.22 -20.55
CA GLY A 14 -4.41 23.02 -19.64
C GLY A 14 -4.65 23.87 -18.38
N GLU A 15 -4.28 23.36 -17.21
CA GLU A 15 -4.33 24.16 -15.98
C GLU A 15 -3.48 25.43 -16.21
N PRO A 16 -3.91 26.59 -15.69
CA PRO A 16 -3.11 27.82 -15.83
C PRO A 16 -1.69 27.60 -15.29
N GLU A 17 -0.68 28.00 -16.04
CA GLU A 17 0.74 27.81 -15.68
C GLU A 17 1.06 28.34 -14.28
N GLU A 18 0.46 29.45 -13.87
CA GLU A 18 0.60 30.02 -12.52
C GLU A 18 0.04 29.11 -11.43
N TYR A 19 -1.08 28.44 -11.68
CA TYR A 19 -1.67 27.49 -10.73
C TYR A 19 -0.76 26.27 -10.54
N LEU A 20 -0.25 25.69 -11.64
CA LEU A 20 0.66 24.54 -11.59
C LEU A 20 1.98 24.93 -10.90
N ARG A 21 2.48 26.14 -11.14
CA ARG A 21 3.64 26.67 -10.43
C ARG A 21 3.42 26.75 -8.92
N GLY A 22 2.34 27.41 -8.49
CA GLY A 22 2.00 27.53 -7.06
C GLY A 22 1.81 26.16 -6.39
N TYR A 23 1.21 25.22 -7.10
CA TYR A 23 1.02 23.84 -6.63
C TYR A 23 2.37 23.12 -6.45
N VAL A 24 3.25 23.18 -7.46
CA VAL A 24 4.59 22.56 -7.41
C VAL A 24 5.43 23.17 -6.29
N ASP A 25 5.47 24.51 -6.18
CA ASP A 25 6.26 25.18 -5.14
C ASP A 25 5.73 24.85 -3.73
N SER A 26 4.42 24.81 -3.54
CA SER A 26 3.80 24.41 -2.26
C SER A 26 4.12 22.97 -1.88
N LEU A 27 4.12 22.06 -2.85
CA LEU A 27 4.47 20.66 -2.64
C LEU A 27 5.94 20.49 -2.28
N LEU A 28 6.83 21.20 -2.97
CA LEU A 28 8.27 21.20 -2.70
C LEU A 28 8.61 21.80 -1.34
N ASP A 29 7.99 22.92 -0.95
CA ASP A 29 8.17 23.52 0.37
C ASP A 29 7.69 22.63 1.50
N SER A 30 6.59 21.93 1.28
CA SER A 30 6.00 21.02 2.26
C SER A 30 6.84 19.74 2.45
N ARG A 31 7.43 19.22 1.37
CA ARG A 31 8.15 17.93 1.40
C ARG A 31 9.66 18.06 1.53
N TYR A 32 10.22 19.16 1.07
CA TYR A 32 11.67 19.41 1.02
C TYR A 32 12.03 20.82 1.52
N PRO A 33 11.60 21.23 2.74
CA PRO A 33 11.77 22.62 3.21
C PRO A 33 13.23 23.05 3.30
N GLY A 34 14.18 22.12 3.42
CA GLY A 34 15.61 22.40 3.52
C GLY A 34 16.35 22.52 2.19
N LEU A 35 15.75 22.13 1.07
CA LEU A 35 16.44 22.07 -0.22
C LEU A 35 16.35 23.38 -1.04
N GLY A 36 15.49 24.31 -0.63
CA GLY A 36 15.29 25.59 -1.33
C GLY A 36 14.92 25.43 -2.80
N LEU A 37 14.14 24.40 -3.12
CA LEU A 37 13.64 24.10 -4.45
C LEU A 37 12.57 25.10 -4.87
N ARG A 38 12.63 25.55 -6.16
CA ARG A 38 11.63 26.43 -6.76
C ARG A 38 11.40 26.07 -8.22
N SER A 39 10.16 26.20 -8.66
CA SER A 39 9.82 26.11 -10.08
C SER A 39 10.09 27.45 -10.77
N GLN A 40 10.98 27.44 -11.77
CA GLN A 40 11.31 28.63 -12.58
C GLN A 40 10.38 28.78 -13.78
N VAL A 41 10.21 27.71 -14.52
CA VAL A 41 9.35 27.67 -15.71
C VAL A 41 8.43 26.49 -15.62
N VAL A 42 7.16 26.73 -15.92
CA VAL A 42 6.12 25.71 -16.05
C VAL A 42 5.52 25.89 -17.44
N SER A 43 5.59 24.86 -18.27
CA SER A 43 5.07 24.91 -19.62
C SER A 43 3.67 24.28 -19.69
N ALA A 44 2.87 24.69 -20.66
CA ALA A 44 1.51 24.19 -20.87
C ALA A 44 1.42 22.68 -21.14
N ASP A 45 2.53 22.05 -21.54
CA ASP A 45 2.67 20.59 -21.70
C ASP A 45 2.94 19.84 -20.39
N GLY A 46 3.00 20.54 -19.24
CA GLY A 46 3.29 19.95 -17.94
C GLY A 46 4.79 19.74 -17.67
N THR A 47 5.69 20.34 -18.46
CA THR A 47 7.13 20.36 -18.16
C THR A 47 7.45 21.42 -17.12
N VAL A 48 8.15 21.06 -16.04
CA VAL A 48 8.57 21.96 -14.96
C VAL A 48 10.08 22.08 -14.91
N THR A 49 10.60 23.32 -14.95
CA THR A 49 12.02 23.58 -14.71
C THR A 49 12.23 23.93 -13.24
N LEU A 50 13.04 23.16 -12.54
CA LEU A 50 13.34 23.33 -11.12
C LEU A 50 14.74 23.90 -10.91
N THR A 51 14.82 24.86 -9.98
CA THR A 51 16.10 25.38 -9.44
C THR A 51 16.25 24.97 -7.99
N SER A 52 17.48 24.87 -7.51
CA SER A 52 17.79 24.61 -6.10
C SER A 52 18.88 25.58 -5.62
N ARG A 53 18.77 25.98 -4.36
CA ARG A 53 19.83 26.78 -3.67
C ARG A 53 20.93 25.89 -3.10
N THR A 54 20.72 24.59 -3.03
CA THR A 54 21.65 23.59 -2.52
C THR A 54 22.01 22.59 -3.62
N CYS A 55 23.19 22.00 -3.56
CA CYS A 55 23.56 20.91 -4.44
C CYS A 55 22.70 19.69 -4.18
N LEU A 56 22.03 19.21 -5.22
CA LEU A 56 21.17 18.01 -5.15
C LEU A 56 21.95 16.80 -5.68
N GLY A 57 22.02 15.75 -4.88
CA GLY A 57 22.50 14.45 -5.31
C GLY A 57 21.56 13.78 -6.31
N PRO A 58 22.04 12.76 -7.07
CA PRO A 58 21.22 12.02 -8.03
C PRO A 58 19.95 11.38 -7.40
N SER A 59 20.03 10.96 -6.16
CA SER A 59 18.91 10.40 -5.39
C SER A 59 17.84 11.44 -5.11
N GLN A 60 18.22 12.61 -4.59
CA GLN A 60 17.28 13.71 -4.31
C GLN A 60 16.54 14.19 -5.55
N LYS A 61 17.27 14.26 -6.70
CA LYS A 61 16.64 14.59 -7.99
C LYS A 61 15.61 13.56 -8.40
N ARG A 62 15.88 12.26 -8.19
CA ARG A 62 14.92 11.18 -8.48
C ARG A 62 13.69 11.26 -7.59
N ASP A 63 13.85 11.48 -6.27
CA ASP A 63 12.74 11.54 -5.32
C ASP A 63 11.83 12.72 -5.61
N VAL A 64 12.41 13.89 -5.86
CA VAL A 64 11.64 15.06 -6.31
C VAL A 64 10.96 14.78 -7.65
N GLY A 65 11.67 14.14 -8.58
CA GLY A 65 11.13 13.72 -9.87
C GLY A 65 9.93 12.81 -9.70
N TYR A 66 10.07 11.77 -8.90
CA TYR A 66 8.99 10.84 -8.60
C TYR A 66 7.79 11.52 -7.91
N LEU A 67 8.06 12.37 -6.90
CA LEU A 67 7.01 13.11 -6.21
C LEU A 67 6.17 13.94 -7.18
N LEU A 68 6.80 14.69 -8.06
CA LEU A 68 6.12 15.60 -8.96
C LEU A 68 5.39 14.88 -10.10
N THR A 69 6.01 13.86 -10.70
CA THR A 69 5.36 13.08 -11.77
C THR A 69 4.23 12.19 -11.24
N ALA A 70 4.33 11.71 -10.00
CA ALA A 70 3.27 10.95 -9.35
C ALA A 70 1.97 11.78 -9.16
N THR A 71 2.04 13.11 -9.22
CA THR A 71 0.84 13.97 -9.18
C THR A 71 -0.04 13.85 -10.43
N GLY A 72 0.51 13.32 -11.53
CA GLY A 72 -0.14 13.28 -12.84
C GLY A 72 -0.34 14.65 -13.50
N ARG A 73 0.27 15.73 -12.93
CA ARG A 73 0.21 17.11 -13.42
C ARG A 73 1.54 17.56 -14.03
N VAL A 74 2.63 16.93 -13.61
CA VAL A 74 3.97 17.17 -14.14
C VAL A 74 4.35 16.00 -15.02
N ASN A 75 4.61 16.27 -16.30
CA ASN A 75 4.96 15.26 -17.29
C ASN A 75 6.47 15.07 -17.42
N ASP A 76 7.25 16.14 -17.24
CA ASP A 76 8.69 16.11 -17.34
C ASP A 76 9.32 17.16 -16.41
N ILE A 77 10.58 16.92 -15.98
CA ILE A 77 11.30 17.81 -15.09
C ILE A 77 12.67 18.13 -15.67
N LYS A 78 12.91 19.41 -15.88
CA LYS A 78 14.22 19.95 -16.23
C LYS A 78 14.87 20.54 -14.99
N TRP A 79 16.17 20.27 -14.83
CA TRP A 79 16.96 20.77 -13.71
C TRP A 79 17.84 21.91 -14.20
N ASP A 80 17.60 23.11 -13.70
CA ASP A 80 18.48 24.27 -13.87
C ASP A 80 19.20 24.53 -12.54
N LEU A 81 20.37 23.90 -12.39
CA LEU A 81 21.19 23.99 -11.18
C LEU A 81 22.29 25.02 -11.45
N SER A 82 22.05 26.25 -11.02
CA SER A 82 22.97 27.39 -11.19
C SER A 82 24.26 27.28 -10.34
N THR A 83 24.44 26.25 -9.54
CA THR A 83 25.63 25.95 -8.76
C THR A 83 26.39 24.79 -9.40
N ASP A 84 27.65 25.04 -9.78
CA ASP A 84 28.62 24.04 -10.24
C ASP A 84 28.85 22.99 -9.15
N CYS A 85 27.99 21.97 -9.09
CA CYS A 85 28.09 20.86 -8.14
C CYS A 85 29.16 19.83 -8.51
N ASP A 86 29.80 19.99 -9.71
CA ASP A 86 30.79 19.04 -10.22
C ASP A 86 32.26 19.40 -9.83
N LYS A 87 32.50 20.43 -9.02
CA LYS A 87 33.86 20.87 -8.67
C LYS A 87 34.27 20.68 -7.22
N SER A 88 33.86 19.64 -6.53
CA SER A 88 34.42 19.33 -5.20
C SER A 88 34.97 17.91 -5.08
N SER A 89 35.86 17.53 -6.00
CA SER A 89 36.79 16.43 -5.77
C SER A 89 38.20 16.90 -6.07
N ASP A 90 38.77 17.75 -5.21
CA ASP A 90 40.20 17.85 -4.90
C ASP A 90 40.46 19.11 -4.05
N ALA A 91 40.69 18.93 -2.76
CA ALA A 91 41.57 19.77 -1.96
C ALA A 91 41.73 19.23 -0.53
N SER A 92 42.86 18.57 -0.32
CA SER A 92 43.72 18.57 0.88
C SER A 92 43.15 18.91 2.26
N LYS A 93 43.39 17.98 3.21
CA LYS A 93 43.43 18.12 4.66
C LYS A 93 44.11 19.39 5.19
N PRO A 94 43.74 19.91 6.38
CA PRO A 94 44.37 19.39 7.58
C PRO A 94 43.45 19.10 8.76
N ASP A 95 43.96 18.21 9.56
CA ASP A 95 43.65 17.68 10.86
C ASP A 95 43.43 18.77 11.94
N THR A 96 42.32 18.68 12.68
CA THR A 96 42.28 18.93 14.14
C THR A 96 40.96 18.35 14.69
N GLY A 97 41.11 17.56 15.76
CA GLY A 97 40.07 16.76 16.36
C GLY A 97 38.94 17.55 17.03
N ASP A 98 37.77 17.01 16.86
CA ASP A 98 36.80 16.82 17.94
C ASP A 98 35.78 15.77 17.50
N SER A 99 35.62 14.73 18.32
CA SER A 99 34.78 13.58 18.00
C SER A 99 33.31 13.88 18.29
N GLU A 100 32.61 14.53 17.38
CA GLU A 100 31.18 14.38 17.25
C GLU A 100 30.91 13.13 16.38
N ARG A 101 30.40 12.10 17.01
CA ARG A 101 29.89 10.90 16.38
C ARG A 101 28.72 11.29 15.46
N LYS A 102 29.02 11.74 14.25
CA LYS A 102 28.03 11.81 13.18
C LYS A 102 27.69 10.36 12.82
N ASP A 103 26.50 9.91 13.22
CA ASP A 103 25.85 8.74 12.64
C ASP A 103 25.56 9.04 11.16
N THR A 104 26.59 8.94 10.33
CA THR A 104 26.44 9.06 8.89
C THR A 104 26.00 7.71 8.35
N LEU A 105 24.70 7.55 8.15
CA LEU A 105 24.19 6.56 7.22
C LEU A 105 24.89 6.73 5.88
N PRO A 106 25.19 5.65 5.13
CA PRO A 106 25.73 5.77 3.79
C PRO A 106 24.91 6.76 2.97
N PRO A 107 25.53 7.57 2.06
CA PRO A 107 24.89 8.73 1.42
C PRO A 107 23.62 8.42 0.60
N ASP A 108 23.27 7.16 0.42
CA ASP A 108 22.10 6.70 -0.34
C ASP A 108 20.97 6.11 0.53
N ILE A 109 21.12 6.06 1.87
CA ILE A 109 20.10 5.52 2.77
C ILE A 109 19.25 6.66 3.35
N TYR A 110 17.93 6.55 3.17
CA TYR A 110 16.92 7.44 3.73
C TYR A 110 16.21 6.79 4.89
N ALA A 111 16.11 7.49 6.02
CA ALA A 111 15.30 7.08 7.14
C ALA A 111 13.83 7.47 6.95
N LEU A 112 12.93 6.63 7.45
CA LEU A 112 11.48 6.85 7.55
C LEU A 112 10.81 7.25 6.21
N PRO A 113 10.93 6.42 5.16
CA PRO A 113 10.25 6.67 3.90
C PRO A 113 8.72 6.58 4.08
N GLU A 114 8.00 7.52 3.50
CA GLU A 114 6.54 7.62 3.65
C GLU A 114 5.74 6.63 2.78
N GLN A 115 6.30 6.16 1.68
CA GLN A 115 5.57 5.32 0.71
C GLN A 115 6.12 3.91 0.69
N GLU A 116 5.21 2.94 0.58
CA GLU A 116 5.56 1.54 0.36
C GLU A 116 6.00 1.31 -1.09
N LEU A 117 7.15 0.63 -1.28
CA LEU A 117 7.61 0.25 -2.62
C LEU A 117 6.80 -0.90 -3.22
N PHE A 118 6.37 -1.84 -2.38
CA PHE A 118 5.42 -2.88 -2.77
C PHE A 118 4.04 -2.45 -2.34
N ALA A 119 3.22 -2.01 -3.29
CA ALA A 119 1.88 -1.50 -2.99
C ALA A 119 1.02 -2.57 -2.29
N PRO A 120 0.19 -2.20 -1.29
CA PRO A 120 -0.71 -3.12 -0.61
C PRO A 120 -1.63 -3.86 -1.59
N LEU A 121 -1.93 -5.15 -1.31
CA LEU A 121 -2.81 -5.96 -2.14
C LEU A 121 -4.26 -5.58 -1.92
N LEU A 122 -4.97 -5.19 -2.98
CA LEU A 122 -6.32 -4.62 -2.87
C LEU A 122 -7.36 -5.63 -2.41
N ALA A 123 -7.34 -6.84 -2.97
CA ALA A 123 -8.34 -7.87 -2.70
C ALA A 123 -7.90 -8.91 -1.67
N ASP A 124 -6.69 -8.80 -1.11
CA ASP A 124 -6.26 -9.68 -0.01
C ASP A 124 -7.05 -9.34 1.27
N PRO A 125 -7.85 -10.27 1.82
CA PRO A 125 -8.62 -10.03 3.03
C PRO A 125 -7.75 -9.87 4.29
N ARG A 126 -6.46 -10.24 4.21
CA ARG A 126 -5.50 -10.15 5.35
C ARG A 126 -4.43 -9.08 5.15
N GLN A 127 -4.57 -8.23 4.15
CA GLN A 127 -3.68 -7.07 3.99
C GLN A 127 -3.87 -6.09 5.16
N PRO A 128 -2.84 -5.80 5.97
CA PRO A 128 -2.91 -4.78 7.02
C PRO A 128 -3.28 -3.41 6.43
N ARG A 129 -4.40 -2.84 6.91
CA ARG A 129 -4.95 -1.55 6.46
C ARG A 129 -6.07 -1.09 7.39
N PHE A 130 -6.48 0.16 7.31
CA PHE A 130 -7.69 0.62 8.00
C PHE A 130 -8.91 0.33 7.14
N SER A 131 -9.86 -0.45 7.67
CA SER A 131 -11.11 -0.72 6.98
C SER A 131 -12.24 -1.06 7.94
N VAL A 132 -13.47 -0.83 7.47
CA VAL A 132 -14.69 -1.32 8.07
C VAL A 132 -15.60 -1.81 6.95
N SER A 133 -16.12 -3.06 7.08
CA SER A 133 -16.98 -3.67 6.09
C SER A 133 -18.24 -4.22 6.75
N TYR A 134 -19.39 -3.99 6.11
CA TYR A 134 -20.64 -4.67 6.42
C TYR A 134 -20.80 -5.86 5.47
N LEU A 135 -20.86 -7.07 6.02
CA LEU A 135 -20.83 -8.32 5.28
C LEU A 135 -22.06 -9.17 5.57
N HIS A 136 -22.67 -9.73 4.55
CA HIS A 136 -23.57 -10.85 4.69
C HIS A 136 -22.74 -12.14 4.69
N TYR A 137 -22.56 -12.72 5.87
CA TYR A 137 -21.65 -13.82 6.13
C TYR A 137 -22.42 -15.15 6.14
N ARG A 138 -21.92 -16.15 5.44
CA ARG A 138 -22.59 -17.46 5.35
C ARG A 138 -21.55 -18.58 5.40
N SER A 139 -21.71 -19.46 6.38
CA SER A 139 -20.98 -20.73 6.52
C SER A 139 -21.97 -21.89 6.52
N PRO A 140 -21.52 -23.15 6.50
CA PRO A 140 -22.42 -24.30 6.66
C PRO A 140 -23.16 -24.29 8.00
N ALA A 141 -22.59 -23.72 9.05
CA ALA A 141 -23.13 -23.72 10.41
C ALA A 141 -23.98 -22.47 10.72
N SER A 142 -23.77 -21.34 10.02
CA SER A 142 -24.40 -20.07 10.39
C SER A 142 -24.51 -19.09 9.22
N GLU A 143 -25.47 -18.19 9.32
CA GLU A 143 -25.69 -17.06 8.42
C GLU A 143 -26.05 -15.85 9.26
N PHE A 144 -25.33 -14.75 9.10
CA PHE A 144 -25.52 -13.52 9.89
C PHE A 144 -24.94 -12.30 9.19
N ALA A 145 -25.41 -11.12 9.63
CA ALA A 145 -24.78 -9.86 9.29
C ALA A 145 -23.52 -9.66 10.14
N ALA A 146 -22.39 -9.39 9.49
CA ALA A 146 -21.11 -9.21 10.17
C ALA A 146 -20.55 -7.82 9.92
N ALA A 147 -19.83 -7.28 10.91
CA ALA A 147 -18.86 -6.20 10.70
C ALA A 147 -17.46 -6.81 10.71
N SER A 148 -16.70 -6.57 9.65
CA SER A 148 -15.27 -6.83 9.61
C SER A 148 -14.53 -5.52 9.77
N VAL A 149 -13.66 -5.43 10.77
CA VAL A 149 -12.89 -4.22 11.08
C VAL A 149 -11.42 -4.56 11.06
N ALA A 150 -10.64 -3.78 10.34
CA ALA A 150 -9.19 -3.90 10.37
C ALA A 150 -8.53 -2.57 10.74
N PHE A 151 -7.52 -2.65 11.59
CA PHE A 151 -6.59 -1.57 11.91
C PHE A 151 -5.20 -2.05 11.56
N GLY A 152 -4.59 -1.45 10.57
CA GLY A 152 -3.27 -1.86 10.14
C GLY A 152 -2.54 -0.74 9.41
N GLU A 153 -1.21 -0.73 9.57
CA GLU A 153 -0.34 0.32 9.04
C GLU A 153 1.04 -0.26 8.71
N TYR A 154 1.71 0.40 7.79
CA TYR A 154 3.09 0.18 7.43
C TYR A 154 3.94 1.40 7.83
N PHE A 155 5.06 1.14 8.50
CA PHE A 155 6.06 2.14 8.83
C PHE A 155 7.37 1.83 8.14
N GLY A 156 7.76 2.66 7.16
CA GLY A 156 9.07 2.58 6.55
C GLY A 156 10.16 2.96 7.54
N LEU A 157 11.18 2.11 7.70
CA LEU A 157 12.32 2.38 8.57
C LEU A 157 13.49 2.97 7.80
N ALA A 158 13.82 2.38 6.66
CA ALA A 158 14.90 2.83 5.81
C ALA A 158 14.68 2.44 4.35
N SER A 159 15.27 3.20 3.43
CA SER A 159 15.28 2.90 1.99
C SER A 159 16.64 3.23 1.36
N GLY A 160 16.92 2.68 0.17
CA GLY A 160 18.10 3.05 -0.63
C GLY A 160 19.32 2.15 -0.46
N PHE A 161 19.25 0.97 0.20
CA PHE A 161 20.45 0.17 0.53
C PHE A 161 21.02 -0.70 -0.60
N PHE A 162 20.39 -0.78 -1.77
CA PHE A 162 20.93 -1.51 -2.92
C PHE A 162 21.51 -0.58 -4.01
N GLY A 163 21.82 0.66 -3.68
CA GLY A 163 22.46 1.61 -4.56
C GLY A 163 21.64 1.91 -5.84
N ASN A 164 22.35 2.10 -6.97
CA ASN A 164 21.75 2.58 -8.22
C ASN A 164 20.97 1.53 -9.03
N SER A 165 20.86 0.28 -8.57
CA SER A 165 20.21 -0.81 -9.32
C SER A 165 18.69 -0.87 -9.20
N GLY A 166 18.12 -0.11 -8.27
CA GLY A 166 16.67 -0.03 -7.97
C GLY A 166 16.43 0.62 -6.62
N SER A 167 15.17 0.74 -6.23
CA SER A 167 14.77 1.22 -4.90
C SER A 167 14.57 0.05 -3.95
N SER A 168 15.07 0.15 -2.73
CA SER A 168 14.91 -0.85 -1.67
C SER A 168 14.36 -0.21 -0.42
N GLN A 169 13.59 -0.95 0.37
CA GLN A 169 12.95 -0.44 1.57
C GLN A 169 12.78 -1.56 2.59
N VAL A 170 12.97 -1.24 3.86
CA VAL A 170 12.62 -2.08 4.99
C VAL A 170 11.67 -1.31 5.90
N GLY A 171 10.72 -2.01 6.50
CA GLY A 171 9.74 -1.41 7.39
C GLY A 171 9.27 -2.36 8.48
N ILE A 172 8.31 -1.86 9.25
CA ILE A 172 7.48 -2.64 10.17
C ILE A 172 6.05 -2.50 9.68
N GLN A 173 5.31 -3.59 9.66
CA GLN A 173 3.90 -3.61 9.32
C GLN A 173 3.14 -4.32 10.43
N GLY A 174 2.02 -3.76 10.85
CA GLY A 174 1.19 -4.37 11.88
C GLY A 174 -0.28 -4.26 11.55
N GLY A 175 -1.09 -5.16 12.14
CA GLY A 175 -2.53 -5.11 11.95
C GLY A 175 -3.31 -5.93 12.99
N VAL A 176 -4.55 -5.53 13.19
CA VAL A 176 -5.55 -6.28 13.94
C VAL A 176 -6.75 -6.43 13.01
N PHE A 177 -7.29 -7.64 12.93
CA PHE A 177 -8.46 -7.97 12.13
C PHE A 177 -9.54 -8.55 13.04
N ALA A 178 -10.65 -7.87 13.16
CA ALA A 178 -11.75 -8.24 14.04
C ALA A 178 -13.03 -8.53 13.25
N LEU A 179 -13.74 -9.57 13.62
CA LEU A 179 -15.04 -9.96 13.08
C LEU A 179 -16.09 -9.90 14.18
N PHE A 180 -17.18 -9.18 13.93
CA PHE A 180 -18.30 -9.03 14.85
C PHE A 180 -19.57 -9.63 14.25
N ASN A 181 -20.39 -10.26 15.07
CA ASN A 181 -21.74 -10.68 14.72
C ASN A 181 -22.73 -9.54 15.05
N LEU A 182 -23.27 -8.90 14.03
CA LEU A 182 -24.21 -7.77 14.20
C LEU A 182 -25.64 -8.23 14.54
N ASP A 183 -25.96 -9.51 14.35
CA ASP A 183 -27.26 -10.07 14.71
C ASP A 183 -27.30 -10.53 16.17
N ALA A 184 -26.17 -10.56 16.87
CA ALA A 184 -26.10 -10.80 18.30
C ALA A 184 -26.56 -9.58 19.09
N GLU A 185 -27.12 -9.77 20.29
CA GLU A 185 -27.71 -8.70 21.13
C GLU A 185 -26.74 -7.56 21.42
N SER A 186 -25.43 -7.87 21.62
CA SER A 186 -24.38 -6.89 21.91
C SER A 186 -23.38 -6.68 20.76
N SER A 187 -23.71 -7.16 19.53
CA SER A 187 -22.77 -7.16 18.40
C SER A 187 -21.46 -7.84 18.76
N ASP A 188 -21.55 -9.10 19.17
CA ASP A 188 -20.47 -9.87 19.79
C ASP A 188 -19.22 -9.95 18.91
N LEU A 189 -18.06 -9.74 19.51
CA LEU A 189 -16.78 -10.04 18.89
C LEU A 189 -16.65 -11.55 18.73
N ILE A 190 -16.53 -12.02 17.48
CA ILE A 190 -16.34 -13.45 17.16
C ILE A 190 -14.86 -13.81 17.22
N ASN A 191 -14.02 -13.06 16.49
CA ASN A 191 -12.60 -13.33 16.29
C ASN A 191 -11.80 -12.04 16.22
N ALA A 192 -10.60 -12.07 16.79
CA ALA A 192 -9.58 -11.05 16.60
C ALA A 192 -8.23 -11.70 16.28
N ASP A 193 -7.63 -11.30 15.16
CA ASP A 193 -6.31 -11.74 14.75
C ASP A 193 -5.33 -10.58 14.86
N TYR A 194 -4.20 -10.83 15.48
CA TYR A 194 -3.09 -9.89 15.64
C TYR A 194 -1.97 -10.30 14.70
N TRP A 195 -1.46 -9.33 13.98
CA TRP A 195 -0.47 -9.54 12.94
C TRP A 195 0.66 -8.50 13.06
N ILE A 196 1.92 -8.93 13.01
CA ILE A 196 3.08 -8.06 12.96
C ILE A 196 4.14 -8.65 12.05
N GLY A 197 4.76 -7.83 11.19
CA GLY A 197 5.75 -8.29 10.23
C GLY A 197 6.84 -7.28 9.93
N LEU A 198 7.91 -7.80 9.35
CA LEU A 198 9.09 -7.08 8.88
C LEU A 198 9.18 -7.24 7.34
N PRO A 199 8.57 -6.35 6.56
CA PRO A 199 8.67 -6.37 5.11
C PRO A 199 9.99 -5.75 4.64
N VAL A 200 10.63 -6.41 3.66
CA VAL A 200 11.72 -5.90 2.86
C VAL A 200 11.24 -5.86 1.42
N SER A 201 11.24 -4.69 0.82
CA SER A 201 10.73 -4.47 -0.54
C SER A 201 11.85 -3.99 -1.47
N TYR A 202 11.76 -4.40 -2.72
CA TYR A 202 12.63 -3.93 -3.78
C TYR A 202 11.82 -3.61 -5.03
N ARG A 203 12.11 -2.48 -5.68
CA ARG A 203 11.43 -2.07 -6.92
C ARG A 203 12.45 -1.66 -7.99
N ARG A 204 12.22 -2.16 -9.22
CA ARG A 204 12.97 -1.76 -10.40
C ARG A 204 12.04 -1.69 -11.61
N GLY A 205 11.80 -0.46 -12.09
CA GLY A 205 10.86 -0.21 -13.17
C GLY A 205 9.45 -0.72 -12.81
N PRO A 206 8.80 -1.52 -13.67
CA PRO A 206 7.45 -2.04 -13.43
C PRO A 206 7.41 -3.21 -12.43
N TRP A 207 8.55 -3.76 -12.06
CA TRP A 207 8.66 -4.87 -11.12
C TRP A 207 8.80 -4.40 -9.68
N SER A 208 8.06 -4.99 -8.77
CA SER A 208 8.29 -4.88 -7.32
C SER A 208 8.26 -6.25 -6.66
N TYR A 209 9.04 -6.39 -5.61
CA TYR A 209 9.24 -7.63 -4.86
C TYR A 209 9.08 -7.33 -3.38
N LEU A 210 8.48 -8.27 -2.66
CA LEU A 210 8.31 -8.25 -1.22
C LEU A 210 8.82 -9.55 -0.65
N LEU A 211 9.72 -9.48 0.32
CA LEU A 211 10.03 -10.55 1.26
C LEU A 211 9.55 -10.10 2.62
N ARG A 212 8.68 -10.89 3.26
CA ARG A 212 8.05 -10.53 4.52
C ARG A 212 8.17 -11.68 5.51
N PHE A 213 8.72 -11.39 6.67
CA PHE A 213 8.64 -12.26 7.83
C PHE A 213 7.57 -11.71 8.77
N TYR A 214 6.60 -12.52 9.20
CA TYR A 214 5.55 -12.06 10.08
C TYR A 214 5.09 -13.12 11.08
N HIS A 215 4.56 -12.64 12.18
CA HIS A 215 3.86 -13.41 13.19
C HIS A 215 2.38 -13.09 13.15
N GLN A 216 1.55 -14.12 13.27
CA GLN A 216 0.11 -14.00 13.47
C GLN A 216 -0.34 -14.82 14.66
N SER A 217 -1.23 -14.25 15.49
CA SER A 217 -1.96 -14.95 16.54
C SER A 217 -3.44 -14.67 16.45
N SER A 218 -4.28 -15.61 16.89
CA SER A 218 -5.73 -15.55 16.72
C SER A 218 -6.46 -15.87 18.02
N HIS A 219 -7.51 -15.08 18.32
CA HIS A 219 -8.27 -15.19 19.54
C HIS A 219 -9.77 -15.12 19.27
N LEU A 220 -10.57 -15.89 20.03
CA LEU A 220 -12.03 -15.74 20.08
C LEU A 220 -12.42 -14.60 21.00
N GLY A 221 -13.56 -13.94 20.71
CA GLY A 221 -14.19 -13.00 21.63
C GLY A 221 -14.84 -13.70 22.83
N ASP A 222 -14.79 -13.04 23.99
CA ASP A 222 -15.32 -13.62 25.24
C ASP A 222 -16.83 -13.83 25.17
N GLU A 223 -17.58 -12.88 24.61
CA GLU A 223 -19.04 -12.98 24.44
C GLU A 223 -19.39 -14.15 23.53
N PHE A 224 -18.64 -14.35 22.46
CA PHE A 224 -18.83 -15.46 21.54
C PHE A 224 -18.58 -16.82 22.21
N ILE A 225 -17.53 -16.91 23.06
CA ILE A 225 -17.24 -18.13 23.85
C ILE A 225 -18.38 -18.42 24.83
N LEU A 226 -18.85 -17.41 25.54
CA LEU A 226 -19.91 -17.55 26.52
C LEU A 226 -21.26 -17.91 25.87
N GLY A 227 -21.53 -17.35 24.69
CA GLY A 227 -22.75 -17.61 23.91
C GLY A 227 -22.74 -18.91 23.11
N SER A 228 -21.60 -19.60 23.00
CA SER A 228 -21.40 -20.79 22.16
C SER A 228 -20.86 -21.97 22.97
N PRO A 229 -21.66 -22.60 23.84
CA PRO A 229 -21.24 -23.75 24.66
C PRO A 229 -20.71 -24.89 23.78
N GLY A 230 -19.46 -25.34 24.04
CA GLY A 230 -18.83 -26.44 23.31
C GLY A 230 -18.00 -26.04 22.12
N ILE A 231 -17.78 -24.75 21.89
CA ILE A 231 -16.82 -24.30 20.88
C ILE A 231 -15.39 -24.68 21.31
N ASN A 232 -14.67 -25.31 20.39
CA ASN A 232 -13.26 -25.63 20.61
C ASN A 232 -12.41 -24.43 20.16
N ARG A 233 -11.80 -23.75 21.11
CA ARG A 233 -10.80 -22.72 20.82
C ARG A 233 -9.55 -23.36 20.20
N VAL A 234 -9.13 -22.86 19.06
CA VAL A 234 -7.83 -23.18 18.46
C VAL A 234 -6.81 -22.18 18.98
N ASN A 235 -5.72 -22.64 19.58
CA ASN A 235 -4.61 -21.75 19.94
C ASN A 235 -3.76 -21.52 18.71
N LEU A 236 -4.29 -20.75 17.74
CA LEU A 236 -3.59 -20.50 16.47
C LEU A 236 -2.58 -19.37 16.61
N SER A 237 -1.34 -19.73 16.37
CA SER A 237 -0.19 -18.81 16.31
C SER A 237 0.84 -19.36 15.34
N TYR A 238 1.43 -18.53 14.48
CA TYR A 238 2.48 -18.97 13.57
C TYR A 238 3.41 -17.84 13.13
N GLU A 239 4.64 -18.20 12.76
CA GLU A 239 5.62 -17.39 12.06
C GLU A 239 5.74 -17.83 10.61
N ASP A 240 5.68 -16.89 9.71
CA ASP A 240 5.69 -17.13 8.27
C ASP A 240 6.74 -16.28 7.55
N MET A 241 7.31 -16.88 6.51
CA MET A 241 8.18 -16.18 5.57
C MET A 241 7.55 -16.22 4.17
N GLU A 242 7.12 -15.07 3.68
CA GLU A 242 6.42 -14.91 2.42
C GLU A 242 7.25 -14.12 1.40
N PHE A 243 7.20 -14.57 0.15
CA PHE A 243 7.75 -13.83 -0.98
C PHE A 243 6.68 -13.58 -2.03
N LEU A 244 6.55 -12.32 -2.45
CA LEU A 244 5.66 -11.89 -3.53
C LEU A 244 6.43 -11.08 -4.56
N ALA A 245 6.08 -11.28 -5.83
CA ALA A 245 6.51 -10.46 -6.94
C ALA A 245 5.30 -9.83 -7.61
N SER A 246 5.41 -8.58 -8.07
CA SER A 246 4.37 -7.94 -8.85
C SER A 246 4.93 -7.20 -10.06
N TYR A 247 4.10 -7.11 -11.10
CA TYR A 247 4.40 -6.43 -12.34
C TYR A 247 3.28 -5.45 -12.65
N GLU A 248 3.63 -4.18 -12.83
CA GLU A 248 2.71 -3.10 -13.18
C GLU A 248 2.80 -2.79 -14.68
N TRP A 249 1.66 -2.74 -15.35
CA TRP A 249 1.55 -2.44 -16.78
C TRP A 249 0.32 -1.58 -17.02
N GLU A 250 0.54 -0.34 -17.37
CA GLU A 250 -0.49 0.70 -17.55
C GLU A 250 -1.42 0.82 -16.33
N ARG A 251 -2.61 0.23 -16.41
CA ARG A 251 -3.65 0.25 -15.38
C ARG A 251 -3.76 -1.06 -14.61
N TRP A 252 -2.98 -2.05 -15.00
CA TRP A 252 -3.01 -3.38 -14.45
C TRP A 252 -1.81 -3.63 -13.55
N ARG A 253 -2.05 -4.38 -12.52
CA ARG A 253 -1.00 -5.00 -11.72
C ARG A 253 -1.30 -6.48 -11.60
N LEU A 254 -0.33 -7.32 -11.90
CA LEU A 254 -0.33 -8.76 -11.64
C LEU A 254 0.63 -9.02 -10.50
N TYR A 255 0.27 -9.91 -9.61
CA TYR A 255 1.18 -10.35 -8.55
C TYR A 255 1.03 -11.84 -8.27
N GLY A 256 2.06 -12.42 -7.68
CA GLY A 256 2.04 -13.80 -7.22
C GLY A 256 3.28 -14.17 -6.45
N GLY A 257 3.14 -15.23 -5.69
CA GLY A 257 4.19 -15.78 -4.86
C GLY A 257 3.66 -16.80 -3.87
N GLY A 258 4.31 -16.94 -2.74
CA GLY A 258 3.91 -17.86 -1.69
C GLY A 258 4.81 -17.74 -0.48
N GLY A 259 4.51 -18.53 0.53
CA GLY A 259 5.22 -18.52 1.78
C GLY A 259 5.40 -19.91 2.37
N TYR A 260 6.12 -19.89 3.47
CA TYR A 260 6.47 -21.07 4.25
C TYR A 260 6.34 -20.75 5.74
N ILE A 261 5.40 -21.42 6.41
CA ILE A 261 5.24 -21.34 7.87
C ILE A 261 6.45 -21.99 8.51
N LEU A 262 7.20 -21.22 9.29
CA LEU A 262 8.44 -21.66 9.94
C LEU A 262 8.18 -22.38 11.25
N ASN A 263 7.15 -21.95 11.95
CA ASN A 263 6.72 -22.49 13.24
C ASN A 263 5.23 -22.21 13.41
N SER A 264 4.47 -23.10 14.05
CA SER A 264 3.03 -22.90 14.29
C SER A 264 2.53 -23.72 15.47
N GLU A 265 1.46 -23.21 16.09
CA GLU A 265 0.62 -23.86 17.08
C GLU A 265 -0.84 -23.70 16.66
N PRO A 266 -1.60 -24.76 16.36
CA PRO A 266 -1.17 -26.16 16.20
C PRO A 266 -0.22 -26.34 15.01
N ASP A 267 0.41 -27.49 14.91
CA ASP A 267 1.28 -27.82 13.78
C ASP A 267 0.50 -27.77 12.46
N LEU A 268 0.90 -26.87 11.55
CA LEU A 268 0.27 -26.63 10.26
C LEU A 268 1.18 -27.08 9.11
N ALA A 269 0.57 -27.59 8.03
CA ALA A 269 1.31 -27.80 6.80
C ALA A 269 1.85 -26.48 6.25
N PRO A 270 3.17 -26.38 5.93
CA PRO A 270 3.84 -25.08 5.91
C PRO A 270 3.64 -24.24 4.65
N LYS A 271 3.23 -24.82 3.51
CA LYS A 271 3.28 -24.12 2.23
C LYS A 271 2.00 -23.45 1.87
N HIS A 272 2.09 -22.23 1.37
CA HIS A 272 0.95 -21.52 0.77
C HIS A 272 1.36 -20.73 -0.47
N LEU A 273 0.38 -20.44 -1.32
CA LEU A 273 0.51 -19.68 -2.56
C LEU A 273 -0.55 -18.60 -2.62
N GLN A 274 -0.19 -17.46 -3.18
CA GLN A 274 -1.08 -16.34 -3.42
C GLN A 274 -0.81 -15.74 -4.80
N GLY A 275 -1.86 -15.24 -5.44
CA GLY A 275 -1.73 -14.49 -6.68
C GLY A 275 -2.99 -13.73 -7.00
N GLY A 276 -2.85 -12.65 -7.76
CA GLY A 276 -3.98 -11.81 -8.08
C GLY A 276 -3.73 -10.82 -9.20
N VAL A 277 -4.79 -10.09 -9.51
CA VAL A 277 -4.82 -9.06 -10.52
C VAL A 277 -5.57 -7.85 -10.01
N GLU A 278 -5.06 -6.67 -10.31
CA GLU A 278 -5.66 -5.39 -9.95
C GLU A 278 -5.77 -4.50 -11.18
N TYR A 279 -6.85 -3.72 -11.25
CA TYR A 279 -7.10 -2.74 -12.27
C TYR A 279 -7.49 -1.41 -11.63
N ILE A 280 -6.78 -0.34 -11.98
CA ILE A 280 -7.03 1.01 -11.47
C ILE A 280 -7.13 1.96 -12.65
N LYS A 281 -8.31 2.60 -12.82
CA LYS A 281 -8.54 3.63 -13.83
C LYS A 281 -8.91 4.94 -13.17
N THR A 282 -7.98 5.87 -13.16
CA THR A 282 -8.21 7.23 -12.65
C THR A 282 -9.00 8.05 -13.69
N HIS A 283 -10.02 8.75 -13.24
CA HIS A 283 -10.77 9.69 -14.07
C HIS A 283 -9.91 10.90 -14.46
N ALA A 284 -10.19 11.53 -15.59
CA ALA A 284 -9.40 12.67 -16.11
C ALA A 284 -9.25 13.85 -15.12
N ALA A 285 -10.23 14.05 -14.21
CA ALA A 285 -10.13 15.04 -13.14
C ALA A 285 -9.22 14.62 -11.95
N GLY A 286 -8.63 13.40 -11.98
CA GLY A 286 -7.65 12.94 -11.02
C GLY A 286 -8.15 12.59 -9.61
N ARG A 287 -9.42 12.89 -9.27
CA ARG A 287 -9.96 12.73 -7.90
C ARG A 287 -10.67 11.40 -7.66
N LEU A 288 -11.13 10.74 -8.70
CA LEU A 288 -11.89 9.49 -8.61
C LEU A 288 -11.20 8.42 -9.45
N SER A 289 -11.00 7.24 -8.88
CA SER A 289 -10.49 6.07 -9.60
C SER A 289 -11.49 4.93 -9.50
N LEU A 290 -11.76 4.25 -10.61
CA LEU A 290 -12.42 2.96 -10.61
C LEU A 290 -11.37 1.88 -10.27
N ILE A 291 -11.72 0.99 -9.36
CA ILE A 291 -10.87 -0.11 -8.91
C ILE A 291 -11.61 -1.43 -9.13
N ALA A 292 -10.90 -2.43 -9.62
CA ALA A 292 -11.31 -3.83 -9.60
C ALA A 292 -10.11 -4.68 -9.25
N ALA A 293 -10.30 -5.68 -8.38
CA ALA A 293 -9.23 -6.57 -7.95
C ALA A 293 -9.75 -7.96 -7.68
N ALA A 294 -8.91 -8.96 -7.92
CA ALA A 294 -9.14 -10.35 -7.57
C ALA A 294 -7.88 -10.95 -6.95
N ASP A 295 -8.06 -11.74 -5.90
CA ASP A 295 -7.02 -12.46 -5.19
C ASP A 295 -7.41 -13.94 -5.05
N VAL A 296 -6.45 -14.83 -5.15
CA VAL A 296 -6.61 -16.26 -4.96
C VAL A 296 -5.50 -16.78 -4.07
N GLN A 297 -5.88 -17.46 -3.00
CA GLN A 297 -4.96 -18.09 -2.05
C GLN A 297 -5.24 -19.59 -1.97
N ALA A 298 -4.19 -20.38 -1.73
CA ALA A 298 -4.27 -21.80 -1.49
C ALA A 298 -3.14 -22.25 -0.58
N SER A 299 -3.41 -23.17 0.35
CA SER A 299 -2.41 -23.72 1.28
C SER A 299 -2.41 -25.23 1.30
N GLU A 300 -1.26 -25.80 1.61
CA GLU A 300 -1.08 -27.25 1.81
C GLU A 300 -1.97 -27.74 2.95
N GLU A 301 -2.11 -26.98 4.02
CA GLU A 301 -2.99 -27.25 5.18
C GLU A 301 -4.45 -27.49 4.80
N LEU A 302 -4.90 -26.86 3.71
CA LEU A 302 -6.28 -26.95 3.21
C LEU A 302 -6.39 -27.75 1.91
N ASP A 303 -5.49 -28.74 1.69
CA ASP A 303 -5.45 -29.57 0.49
C ASP A 303 -5.41 -28.75 -0.82
N TRP A 304 -4.75 -27.59 -0.81
CA TRP A 304 -4.66 -26.67 -1.94
C TRP A 304 -6.01 -26.17 -2.46
N ARG A 305 -7.04 -26.22 -1.62
CA ARG A 305 -8.36 -25.65 -1.95
C ARG A 305 -8.25 -24.13 -2.04
N ARG A 306 -8.82 -23.56 -3.11
CA ARG A 306 -8.68 -22.15 -3.42
C ARG A 306 -9.68 -21.29 -2.68
N SER A 307 -9.21 -20.32 -1.95
CA SER A 307 -9.97 -19.18 -1.46
C SER A 307 -9.86 -18.03 -2.47
N ARG A 308 -10.96 -17.35 -2.77
CA ARG A 308 -11.05 -16.30 -3.78
C ARG A 308 -11.72 -15.08 -3.21
N SER A 309 -11.09 -13.93 -3.40
CA SER A 309 -11.58 -12.63 -3.00
C SER A 309 -11.70 -11.71 -4.22
N TYR A 310 -12.78 -10.96 -4.30
CA TYR A 310 -13.03 -10.00 -5.37
C TYR A 310 -13.46 -8.68 -4.76
N GLN A 311 -12.93 -7.60 -5.29
CA GLN A 311 -13.31 -6.25 -4.89
C GLN A 311 -13.52 -5.40 -6.14
N VAL A 312 -14.60 -4.59 -6.16
CA VAL A 312 -14.85 -3.59 -7.19
C VAL A 312 -15.45 -2.35 -6.56
N GLY A 313 -15.01 -1.19 -6.97
CA GLY A 313 -15.52 0.05 -6.40
C GLY A 313 -14.73 1.27 -6.82
N PHE A 314 -14.72 2.26 -5.96
CA PHE A 314 -14.16 3.58 -6.27
C PHE A 314 -13.19 4.02 -5.18
N GLU A 315 -12.12 4.67 -5.60
CA GLU A 315 -11.18 5.38 -4.73
C GLU A 315 -11.34 6.88 -4.93
N LEU A 316 -11.56 7.58 -3.82
CA LEU A 316 -11.52 9.02 -3.76
C LEU A 316 -10.14 9.47 -3.31
N ARG A 317 -9.51 10.35 -4.08
CA ARG A 317 -8.23 11.00 -3.79
C ARG A 317 -8.48 12.46 -3.46
N SER A 318 -7.91 12.93 -2.37
CA SER A 318 -7.83 14.35 -2.05
C SER A 318 -6.46 14.91 -2.50
N GLY A 319 -6.23 16.20 -2.32
CA GLY A 319 -4.91 16.80 -2.51
C GLY A 319 -3.86 16.38 -1.46
N SER A 320 -4.24 15.55 -0.48
CA SER A 320 -3.36 14.94 0.52
C SER A 320 -3.02 13.49 0.13
N PRO A 321 -2.04 12.84 0.75
CA PRO A 321 -1.74 11.41 0.55
C PRO A 321 -2.90 10.48 0.97
N ARG A 322 -3.87 10.98 1.75
CA ARG A 322 -5.01 10.21 2.23
C ARG A 322 -5.97 9.82 1.10
N ARG A 323 -6.40 8.57 1.14
CA ARG A 323 -7.33 7.97 0.16
C ARG A 323 -8.46 7.27 0.90
N ALA A 324 -9.66 7.33 0.33
CA ALA A 324 -10.80 6.55 0.80
C ALA A 324 -11.34 5.71 -0.35
N ARG A 325 -11.64 4.44 -0.08
CA ARG A 325 -12.21 3.51 -1.08
C ARG A 325 -13.54 2.98 -0.56
N LEU A 326 -14.54 2.99 -1.42
CA LEU A 326 -15.81 2.29 -1.21
C LEU A 326 -15.85 1.10 -2.16
N MET A 327 -15.88 -0.11 -1.61
CA MET A 327 -15.74 -1.35 -2.37
C MET A 327 -16.93 -2.29 -2.12
N LEU A 328 -17.46 -2.88 -3.18
CA LEU A 328 -18.24 -4.10 -3.11
C LEU A 328 -17.24 -5.26 -3.00
N GLU A 329 -17.49 -6.13 -2.03
CA GLU A 329 -16.63 -7.27 -1.71
C GLU A 329 -17.38 -8.58 -1.90
N HIS A 330 -16.69 -9.58 -2.44
CA HIS A 330 -17.16 -10.95 -2.45
C HIS A 330 -16.02 -11.91 -2.15
N PHE A 331 -16.23 -12.81 -1.23
CA PHE A 331 -15.28 -13.86 -0.87
C PHE A 331 -15.94 -15.23 -0.91
N ARG A 332 -15.19 -16.24 -1.32
CA ARG A 332 -15.57 -17.65 -1.25
C ARG A 332 -14.35 -18.53 -1.07
N GLY A 333 -14.30 -19.28 0.01
CA GLY A 333 -13.19 -20.19 0.30
C GLY A 333 -13.19 -20.62 1.76
N HIS A 334 -12.03 -20.95 2.29
CA HIS A 334 -11.82 -21.15 3.72
C HIS A 334 -11.66 -19.80 4.41
N SER A 335 -12.13 -19.73 5.64
CA SER A 335 -12.16 -18.50 6.42
C SER A 335 -10.77 -17.82 6.49
N PRO A 336 -10.69 -16.51 6.24
CA PRO A 336 -9.47 -15.76 6.51
C PRO A 336 -9.25 -15.50 8.00
N ASN A 337 -10.28 -15.72 8.87
CA ASN A 337 -10.19 -15.53 10.31
C ASN A 337 -9.56 -16.75 10.97
N GLY A 338 -8.48 -16.53 11.73
CA GLY A 338 -7.62 -17.61 12.17
C GLY A 338 -8.28 -18.69 13.02
N GLN A 339 -9.22 -18.33 13.91
CA GLN A 339 -9.93 -19.34 14.71
C GLN A 339 -10.78 -20.30 13.88
N PHE A 340 -11.16 -19.86 12.68
CA PHE A 340 -12.07 -20.59 11.78
C PHE A 340 -11.40 -21.00 10.46
N TYR A 341 -10.08 -21.01 10.38
CA TYR A 341 -9.31 -21.16 9.14
C TYR A 341 -9.66 -22.41 8.31
N ARG A 342 -10.18 -23.47 8.94
CA ARG A 342 -10.65 -24.70 8.26
C ARG A 342 -12.09 -24.62 7.79
N GLU A 343 -12.85 -23.60 8.19
CA GLU A 343 -14.27 -23.51 7.86
C GLU A 343 -14.48 -22.92 6.47
N PRO A 344 -15.20 -23.60 5.57
CA PRO A 344 -15.61 -23.02 4.31
C PRO A 344 -16.67 -21.96 4.53
N LEU A 345 -16.52 -20.82 3.88
CA LEU A 345 -17.49 -19.74 3.95
C LEU A 345 -17.57 -18.92 2.67
N ARG A 346 -18.58 -18.07 2.61
CA ARG A 346 -18.72 -16.99 1.64
C ARG A 346 -19.28 -15.76 2.32
N TYR A 347 -18.88 -14.61 1.85
CA TYR A 347 -19.54 -13.35 2.19
C TYR A 347 -19.64 -12.43 0.98
N THR A 348 -20.57 -11.50 1.06
CA THR A 348 -20.71 -10.38 0.14
C THR A 348 -21.10 -9.15 0.94
N GLY A 349 -20.53 -8.01 0.61
CA GLY A 349 -20.83 -6.79 1.37
C GLY A 349 -20.19 -5.55 0.81
N LEU A 350 -20.22 -4.49 1.61
CA LEU A 350 -19.64 -3.19 1.30
C LEU A 350 -18.57 -2.86 2.33
N GLY A 351 -17.40 -2.49 1.84
CA GLY A 351 -16.26 -2.08 2.66
C GLY A 351 -15.83 -0.64 2.38
N LEU A 352 -15.50 0.06 3.45
CA LEU A 352 -14.86 1.36 3.42
C LEU A 352 -13.42 1.20 3.89
N TYR A 353 -12.49 1.61 3.05
CA TYR A 353 -11.05 1.46 3.25
C TYR A 353 -10.38 2.82 3.29
N PHE A 354 -9.44 3.00 4.19
CA PHE A 354 -8.64 4.21 4.32
C PHE A 354 -7.17 3.88 4.09
N GLY A 355 -6.46 4.75 3.36
CA GLY A 355 -5.02 4.68 3.12
C GLY A 355 -4.38 6.06 3.32
N PHE A 356 -3.11 6.04 3.65
CA PHE A 356 -2.29 7.23 3.88
C PHE A 356 -1.21 7.36 2.81
#